data_90cd200057b1b4e8b9a3a03abd54d5ca
#
_entry.id   90cd200057b1b4e8b9a3a03abd54d5ca
#
_cell.length_a   1.000
_cell.length_b   1.000
_cell.length_c   1.000
_cell.angle_alpha   90.00
_cell.angle_beta   90.00
_cell.angle_gamma   90.00
#
_symmetry.space_group_name_H-M   'P 1'
#
loop_
_entity.id
_entity.type
_entity.pdbx_description
1 polymer ?
#
loop_
_entity_poly.entity_id
_entity_poly.type
_entity_poly.pdbx_seq_one_letter_code
_entity_poly.pdbx_strand_id
1 'polypeptide(L)' 'MKLTELKVGEKAIVLNVDLPQRFKKRLFDIGISRGREVTLFHKSPAGDPRAYFSGGALIVIRNRDAEKIEIILLIE' A
#
# COMPACT_ATOMS: atom_id res chain seq x y z
N MET A 1 -10.84 3.00 4.49
CA MET A 1 -10.61 1.95 3.47
C MET A 1 -9.23 1.36 3.70
N LYS A 2 -9.10 0.06 3.62
CA LYS A 2 -7.81 -0.62 3.78
C LYS A 2 -7.12 -0.77 2.43
N LEU A 3 -5.79 -0.82 2.45
CA LEU A 3 -5.01 -0.99 1.22
C LEU A 3 -5.39 -2.26 0.47
N THR A 4 -5.81 -3.32 1.17
CA THR A 4 -6.28 -4.58 0.57
C THR A 4 -7.54 -4.43 -0.28
N GLU A 5 -8.29 -3.35 -0.11
CA GLU A 5 -9.52 -3.09 -0.86
C GLU A 5 -9.27 -2.39 -2.20
N LEU A 6 -8.04 -1.98 -2.45
CA LEU A 6 -7.68 -1.29 -3.69
C LEU A 6 -7.73 -2.27 -4.87
N LYS A 7 -8.26 -1.82 -5.99
CA LYS A 7 -8.30 -2.60 -7.24
C LYS A 7 -7.12 -2.24 -8.13
N VAL A 8 -6.74 -3.16 -9.01
CA VAL A 8 -5.64 -2.94 -9.95
C VAL A 8 -5.88 -1.66 -10.76
N GLY A 9 -4.88 -0.77 -10.77
CA GLY A 9 -4.93 0.51 -11.47
C GLY A 9 -5.50 1.66 -10.64
N GLU A 10 -6.15 1.36 -9.50
CA GLU A 10 -6.67 2.42 -8.64
C GLU A 10 -5.52 3.06 -7.83
N LYS A 11 -5.67 4.36 -7.60
CA LYS A 11 -4.73 5.18 -6.81
C LYS A 11 -5.37 5.59 -5.50
N ALA A 12 -4.55 5.70 -4.47
CA ALA A 12 -4.99 6.12 -3.15
C ALA A 12 -3.90 6.90 -2.44
N ILE A 13 -4.28 7.62 -1.40
CA ILE A 13 -3.34 8.29 -0.48
C ILE A 13 -3.32 7.49 0.82
N VAL A 14 -2.14 7.23 1.33
CA VAL A 14 -1.96 6.57 2.63
C VAL A 14 -2.33 7.54 3.74
N LEU A 15 -3.27 7.15 4.59
CA LEU A 15 -3.70 7.94 5.74
C LEU A 15 -2.96 7.53 7.02
N ASN A 16 -2.78 6.24 7.21
CA ASN A 16 -2.15 5.73 8.42
C ASN A 16 -1.59 4.33 8.19
N VAL A 17 -0.48 4.02 8.86
CA VAL A 17 0.16 2.70 8.85
C VAL A 17 0.14 2.18 10.28
N ASP A 18 -0.76 1.24 10.58
CA ASP A 18 -0.92 0.67 11.91
C ASP A 18 -0.09 -0.61 12.05
N LEU A 19 1.22 -0.44 12.03
CA LEU A 19 2.20 -1.52 12.16
C LEU A 19 3.23 -1.14 13.23
N PRO A 20 3.93 -2.13 13.81
CA PRO A 20 5.01 -1.84 14.75
C PRO A 20 6.03 -0.87 14.13
N GLN A 21 6.62 -0.01 14.96
CA GLN A 21 7.49 1.08 14.52
C GLN A 21 8.59 0.61 13.56
N ARG A 22 9.16 -0.54 13.81
CA ARG A 22 10.20 -1.15 12.98
C ARG A 22 9.75 -1.38 11.54
N PHE A 23 8.56 -1.93 11.36
CA PHE A 23 7.97 -2.18 10.04
C PHE A 23 7.51 -0.88 9.39
N LYS A 24 6.93 0.01 10.17
CA LYS A 24 6.49 1.32 9.72
C LYS A 24 7.66 2.12 9.15
N LYS A 25 8.80 2.11 9.81
CA LYS A 25 10.02 2.78 9.35
C LYS A 25 10.53 2.17 8.04
N ARG A 26 10.50 0.84 7.94
CA ARG A 26 10.92 0.14 6.73
C ARG A 26 10.04 0.54 5.54
N LEU A 27 8.73 0.60 5.73
CA LEU A 27 7.80 1.03 4.70
C LEU A 27 8.03 2.49 4.31
N PHE A 28 8.28 3.35 5.29
CA PHE A 28 8.63 4.76 5.06
C PHE A 28 9.86 4.87 4.15
N ASP A 29 10.89 4.11 4.42
CA ASP A 29 12.15 4.16 3.66
C ASP A 29 11.97 3.74 2.20
N ILE A 30 11.00 2.88 1.91
CA ILE A 30 10.73 2.41 0.55
C ILE A 30 9.57 3.15 -0.13
N GLY A 31 8.99 4.15 0.52
CA GLY A 31 8.02 5.04 -0.11
C GLY A 31 6.57 4.91 0.34
N ILE A 32 6.29 4.08 1.36
CA ILE A 32 4.93 3.96 1.93
C ILE A 32 4.89 4.63 3.29
N SER A 33 4.21 5.78 3.34
CA SER A 33 4.02 6.54 4.56
C SER A 33 2.82 7.46 4.39
N ARG A 34 2.36 8.02 5.50
CA ARG A 34 1.24 8.94 5.50
C ARG A 34 1.44 10.06 4.48
N GLY A 35 0.42 10.30 3.66
CA GLY A 35 0.43 11.33 2.63
C GLY A 35 0.99 10.88 1.28
N ARG A 36 1.59 9.70 1.20
CA ARG A 36 2.13 9.18 -0.07
C ARG A 36 1.03 8.59 -0.94
N GLU A 37 1.17 8.76 -2.25
CA GLU A 37 0.29 8.14 -3.22
C GLU A 37 0.73 6.70 -3.47
N VAL A 38 -0.24 5.79 -3.57
CA VAL A 38 0.01 4.37 -3.84
C VAL A 38 -0.97 3.89 -4.91
N THR A 39 -0.47 3.04 -5.81
CA THR A 39 -1.29 2.42 -6.87
C THR A 39 -1.13 0.91 -6.76
N LEU A 40 -2.23 0.15 -6.85
CA LEU A 40 -2.12 -1.30 -6.97
C LEU A 40 -1.74 -1.64 -8.41
N PHE A 41 -0.54 -2.18 -8.59
CA PHE A 41 0.01 -2.50 -9.90
C PHE A 41 -0.34 -3.91 -10.33
N HIS A 42 -0.18 -4.91 -9.43
CA HIS A 42 -0.36 -6.31 -9.79
C HIS A 42 -0.72 -7.15 -8.57
N LYS A 43 -1.57 -8.14 -8.79
CA LYS A 43 -1.88 -9.19 -7.81
C LYS A 43 -1.21 -10.47 -8.26
N SER A 44 -0.60 -11.21 -7.33
CA SER A 44 -0.14 -12.57 -7.63
C SER A 44 -1.36 -13.46 -7.96
N PRO A 45 -1.16 -14.62 -8.61
CA PRO A 45 -2.28 -15.51 -8.96
C PRO A 45 -3.17 -15.90 -7.78
N ALA A 46 -2.60 -16.05 -6.60
CA ALA A 46 -3.34 -16.37 -5.38
C ALA A 46 -3.94 -15.11 -4.70
N GLY A 47 -3.67 -13.92 -5.22
CA GLY A 47 -4.13 -12.66 -4.64
C GLY A 47 -3.27 -12.13 -3.50
N ASP A 48 -2.21 -12.85 -3.13
CA ASP A 48 -1.30 -12.48 -2.05
C ASP A 48 0.09 -13.09 -2.33
N PRO A 49 1.20 -12.33 -2.29
CA PRO A 49 1.26 -10.89 -2.03
C PRO A 49 0.81 -10.06 -3.25
N ARG A 50 0.72 -8.74 -3.05
CA ARG A 50 0.38 -7.79 -4.11
C ARG A 50 1.52 -6.80 -4.32
N ALA A 51 1.67 -6.34 -5.56
CA ALA A 51 2.68 -5.34 -5.90
C ALA A 51 2.02 -3.98 -6.05
N TYR A 52 2.54 -3.00 -5.32
CA TYR A 52 2.08 -1.62 -5.34
C TYR A 52 3.18 -0.71 -5.87
N PHE A 53 2.77 0.37 -6.52
CA PHE A 53 3.71 1.39 -6.98
C PHE A 53 3.57 2.62 -6.08
N SER A 54 4.68 3.05 -5.48
CA SER A 54 4.72 4.22 -4.60
C SER A 54 6.15 4.77 -4.53
N GLY A 55 6.27 6.09 -4.51
CA GLY A 55 7.58 6.73 -4.39
C GLY A 55 8.54 6.41 -5.52
N GLY A 56 8.04 6.09 -6.72
CA GLY A 56 8.88 5.73 -7.86
C GLY A 56 9.38 4.29 -7.83
N ALA A 57 8.90 3.46 -6.93
CA ALA A 57 9.33 2.08 -6.78
C ALA A 57 8.16 1.11 -6.74
N LEU A 58 8.42 -0.12 -7.16
CA LEU A 58 7.46 -1.22 -7.05
C LEU A 58 7.72 -1.93 -5.72
N ILE A 59 6.68 -2.05 -4.90
CA ILE A 59 6.78 -2.54 -3.52
C ILE A 59 5.82 -3.72 -3.37
N VAL A 60 6.34 -4.84 -2.88
CA VAL A 60 5.53 -6.05 -2.64
C VAL A 60 5.12 -6.08 -1.18
N ILE A 61 3.82 -6.16 -0.93
CA ILE A 61 3.26 -6.16 0.42
C ILE A 61 2.29 -7.33 0.57
N ARG A 62 2.42 -8.07 1.66
CA ARG A 62 1.48 -9.14 1.99
C ARG A 62 0.18 -8.55 2.50
N ASN A 63 -0.93 -9.24 2.20
CA ASN A 63 -2.26 -8.75 2.57
C ASN A 63 -2.41 -8.55 4.08
N ARG A 64 -1.79 -9.39 4.90
CA ARG A 64 -1.85 -9.23 6.36
C ARG A 64 -1.29 -7.89 6.83
N ASP A 65 -0.27 -7.36 6.12
CA ASP A 65 0.30 -6.05 6.43
C ASP A 65 -0.50 -4.93 5.78
N ALA A 66 -0.98 -5.16 4.56
CA ALA A 66 -1.80 -4.19 3.84
C ALA A 66 -3.14 -3.92 4.55
N GLU A 67 -3.68 -4.89 5.29
CA GLU A 67 -4.87 -4.69 6.12
C GLU A 67 -4.66 -3.67 7.23
N LYS A 68 -3.42 -3.41 7.61
CA LYS A 68 -3.05 -2.44 8.65
C LYS A 68 -2.77 -1.05 8.07
N ILE A 69 -2.91 -0.89 6.77
CA ILE A 69 -2.66 0.40 6.09
C ILE A 69 -3.99 1.01 5.67
N GLU A 70 -4.30 2.16 6.27
CA GLU A 70 -5.51 2.92 5.97
C GLU A 70 -5.25 3.84 4.80
N ILE A 71 -6.17 3.88 3.86
CA ILE A 71 -6.05 4.70 2.65
C ILE A 71 -7.35 5.44 2.35
N ILE A 72 -7.24 6.47 1.51
CA ILE A 72 -8.38 7.11 0.88
C ILE A 72 -8.21 7.03 -0.63
N LEU A 73 -9.25 6.59 -1.32
CA LEU A 73 -9.23 6.43 -2.76
C LEU A 73 -9.15 7.79 -3.46
N LEU A 74 -8.25 7.90 -4.45
CA LEU A 74 -8.20 9.07 -5.32
C LEU A 74 -9.14 8.84 -6.49
N ILE A 75 -10.13 9.73 -6.62
CA ILE A 75 -11.10 9.70 -7.71
C ILE A 75 -10.79 10.88 -8.62
N GLU A 76 -10.48 10.57 -9.87
CA GLU A 76 -10.24 11.59 -10.88
C GLU A 76 -11.51 11.96 -11.62
#